data_e3a487ac128185c6eaae3c7adbff75e0
#
_entry.id   e3a487ac128185c6eaae3c7adbff75e0
#
_cell.length_a   1.000
_cell.length_b   1.000
_cell.length_c   1.000
_cell.angle_alpha   90.00
_cell.angle_beta   90.00
_cell.angle_gamma   90.00
#
_symmetry.space_group_name_H-M   'P 1'
#
loop_
_entity.id
_entity.type
_entity.pdbx_description
1 polymer ?
#
loop_
_entity_poly.entity_id
_entity_poly.type
_entity_poly.pdbx_seq_one_letter_code
_entity_poly.pdbx_strand_id
1 'polypeptide(L)'
;MQNNDIIERLISLYGNDVLRIANAYTRNSSTAEDIFQEVFIKVARNINKFENRSSEKTWIIRITINTCKDFLKSSWNKKIIPMEVIDTNETSHAEDSILNEEQSEIIIKEILNLPLKYKEVILLYYYQDLLTSDIAKMLNLPEASIRTRLRRAREIIKEKLKIILED
;
A
#
# COMPACT_ATOMS: atom_id res chain seq x y z
N MET A 1 -9.77 24.19 -16.27
CA MET A 1 -10.62 23.12 -16.75
C MET A 1 -9.83 21.83 -17.00
N GLN A 2 -8.85 21.80 -17.87
CA GLN A 2 -8.09 20.56 -18.17
C GLN A 2 -7.43 19.85 -16.97
N ASN A 3 -6.92 20.57 -15.97
CA ASN A 3 -6.29 19.93 -14.82
C ASN A 3 -7.27 19.22 -13.88
N ASN A 4 -8.48 19.73 -13.69
CA ASN A 4 -9.49 19.09 -12.84
C ASN A 4 -9.95 17.75 -13.45
N ASP A 5 -10.21 17.72 -14.75
CA ASP A 5 -10.62 16.50 -15.46
C ASP A 5 -9.54 15.41 -15.37
N ILE A 6 -8.27 15.80 -15.45
CA ILE A 6 -7.14 14.87 -15.30
C ILE A 6 -7.10 14.32 -13.87
N ILE A 7 -7.25 15.16 -12.86
CA ILE A 7 -7.20 14.72 -11.46
C ILE A 7 -8.40 13.82 -11.13
N GLU A 8 -9.60 14.14 -11.58
CA GLU A 8 -10.78 13.28 -11.41
C GLU A 8 -10.58 11.91 -12.05
N ARG A 9 -10.01 11.86 -13.26
CA ARG A 9 -9.64 10.60 -13.91
C ARG A 9 -8.62 9.80 -13.08
N LEU A 10 -7.58 10.45 -12.59
CA LEU A 10 -6.54 9.78 -11.77
C LEU A 10 -7.10 9.27 -10.44
N ILE A 11 -8.00 10.01 -9.80
CA ILE A 11 -8.71 9.59 -8.60
C ILE A 11 -9.57 8.35 -8.91
N SER A 12 -10.31 8.38 -10.02
CA SER A 12 -11.15 7.24 -10.43
C SER A 12 -10.32 5.98 -10.71
N LEU A 13 -9.16 6.10 -11.35
CA LEU A 13 -8.31 4.97 -11.71
C LEU A 13 -7.48 4.41 -10.55
N TYR A 14 -6.95 5.29 -9.70
CA TYR A 14 -5.93 4.92 -8.70
C TYR A 14 -6.31 5.22 -7.26
N GLY A 15 -7.45 5.84 -7.02
CA GLY A 15 -7.89 6.24 -5.69
C GLY A 15 -7.99 5.06 -4.72
N ASN A 16 -8.54 3.93 -5.16
CA ASN A 16 -8.64 2.72 -4.34
C ASN A 16 -7.25 2.16 -3.97
N ASP A 17 -6.29 2.19 -4.89
CA ASP A 17 -4.93 1.74 -4.63
C ASP A 17 -4.24 2.65 -3.59
N VAL A 18 -4.42 3.96 -3.72
CA VAL A 18 -3.90 4.96 -2.77
C VAL A 18 -4.48 4.72 -1.38
N LEU A 19 -5.80 4.58 -1.27
CA LEU A 19 -6.48 4.37 0.00
C LEU A 19 -6.08 3.04 0.65
N ARG A 20 -5.97 1.97 -0.13
CA ARG A 20 -5.54 0.65 0.34
C ARG A 20 -4.11 0.68 0.90
N ILE A 21 -3.18 1.36 0.23
CA ILE A 21 -1.81 1.52 0.70
C ILE A 21 -1.79 2.37 1.98
N ALA A 22 -2.51 3.49 2.00
CA ALA A 22 -2.59 4.35 3.17
C ALA A 22 -3.15 3.61 4.40
N ASN A 23 -4.21 2.82 4.24
CA ASN A 23 -4.76 1.96 5.29
C ASN A 23 -3.75 0.92 5.78
N ALA A 24 -3.01 0.29 4.87
CA ALA A 24 -1.99 -0.70 5.23
C ALA A 24 -0.84 -0.10 6.05
N TYR A 25 -0.48 1.16 5.79
CA TYR A 25 0.56 1.87 6.53
C TYR A 25 0.07 2.39 7.89
N THR A 26 -1.13 2.93 7.95
CA THR A 26 -1.64 3.63 9.14
C THR A 26 -2.48 2.76 10.06
N ARG A 27 -3.16 1.74 9.50
CA ARG A 27 -4.17 0.93 10.19
C ARG A 27 -5.25 1.79 10.86
N ASN A 28 -5.58 2.91 10.26
CA ASN A 28 -6.58 3.86 10.73
C ASN A 28 -7.25 4.52 9.51
N SER A 29 -8.55 4.31 9.34
CA SER A 29 -9.28 4.76 8.15
C SER A 29 -9.33 6.29 8.03
N SER A 30 -9.54 7.00 9.13
CA SER A 30 -9.56 8.47 9.14
C SER A 30 -8.22 9.05 8.71
N THR A 31 -7.14 8.50 9.23
CA THR A 31 -5.77 8.89 8.84
C THR A 31 -5.47 8.54 7.39
N ALA A 32 -5.95 7.39 6.91
CA ALA A 32 -5.78 6.99 5.52
C ALA A 32 -6.52 7.93 4.56
N GLU A 33 -7.70 8.42 4.93
CA GLU A 33 -8.43 9.44 4.17
C GLU A 33 -7.68 10.77 4.11
N ASP A 34 -7.09 11.21 5.22
CA ASP A 34 -6.26 12.42 5.24
C ASP A 34 -5.04 12.28 4.32
N ILE A 35 -4.38 11.11 4.35
CA ILE A 35 -3.27 10.80 3.44
C ILE A 35 -3.75 10.78 1.99
N PHE A 36 -4.90 10.18 1.70
CA PHE A 36 -5.49 10.16 0.37
C PHE A 36 -5.66 11.58 -0.18
N GLN A 37 -6.24 12.48 0.59
CA GLN A 37 -6.40 13.89 0.19
C GLN A 37 -5.04 14.55 -0.07
N GLU A 38 -4.08 14.39 0.84
CA GLU A 38 -2.75 14.98 0.70
C GLU A 38 -2.01 14.44 -0.53
N VAL A 39 -2.16 13.15 -0.85
CA VAL A 39 -1.59 12.53 -2.06
C VAL A 39 -2.13 13.20 -3.31
N PHE A 40 -3.45 13.35 -3.44
CA PHE A 40 -4.03 13.96 -4.64
C PHE A 40 -3.79 15.47 -4.73
N ILE A 41 -3.61 16.17 -3.62
CA ILE A 41 -3.11 17.55 -3.61
C ILE A 41 -1.68 17.60 -4.19
N LYS A 42 -0.80 16.69 -3.77
CA LYS A 42 0.58 16.59 -4.30
C LYS A 42 0.59 16.19 -5.78
N VAL A 43 -0.27 15.27 -6.19
CA VAL A 43 -0.47 14.89 -7.59
C VAL A 43 -0.88 16.12 -8.41
N ALA A 44 -1.90 16.84 -7.99
CA ALA A 44 -2.39 18.04 -8.69
C ALA A 44 -1.30 19.12 -8.85
N ARG A 45 -0.49 19.34 -7.83
CA ARG A 45 0.61 20.32 -7.86
C ARG A 45 1.75 19.90 -8.80
N ASN A 46 1.94 18.61 -9.04
CA ASN A 46 3.09 18.07 -9.75
C ASN A 46 2.75 17.42 -11.09
N ILE A 47 1.48 17.33 -11.48
CA ILE A 47 1.06 16.66 -12.72
C ILE A 47 1.70 17.27 -13.97
N ASN A 48 1.87 18.57 -14.01
CA ASN A 48 2.51 19.29 -15.11
C ASN A 48 4.03 19.03 -15.22
N LYS A 49 4.64 18.47 -14.16
CA LYS A 49 6.06 18.10 -14.10
C LYS A 49 6.28 16.61 -14.30
N PHE A 50 5.21 15.86 -14.52
CA PHE A 50 5.29 14.43 -14.78
C PHE A 50 5.86 14.17 -16.17
N GLU A 51 7.08 13.66 -16.23
CA GLU A 51 7.85 13.48 -17.47
C GLU A 51 7.65 12.11 -18.13
N ASN A 52 6.65 11.34 -17.72
CA ASN A 52 6.38 9.98 -18.24
C ASN A 52 7.59 9.00 -18.17
N ARG A 53 8.49 9.20 -17.20
CA ARG A 53 9.62 8.27 -16.96
C ARG A 53 9.20 6.95 -16.32
N SER A 54 7.98 6.89 -15.83
CA SER A 54 7.28 5.71 -15.30
C SER A 54 5.82 5.77 -15.67
N SER A 55 5.04 4.71 -15.39
CA SER A 55 3.58 4.80 -15.51
C SER A 55 3.02 5.81 -14.51
N GLU A 56 1.84 6.40 -14.82
CA GLU A 56 1.09 7.25 -13.89
C GLU A 56 0.87 6.54 -12.55
N LYS A 57 0.50 5.25 -12.61
CA LYS A 57 0.31 4.41 -11.44
C LYS A 57 1.56 4.37 -10.56
N THR A 58 2.70 4.01 -11.11
CA THR A 58 3.97 3.93 -10.37
C THR A 58 4.35 5.28 -9.74
N TRP A 59 4.12 6.37 -10.45
CA TRP A 59 4.38 7.72 -9.97
C TRP A 59 3.47 8.09 -8.79
N ILE A 60 2.16 7.82 -8.89
CA ILE A 60 1.19 8.09 -7.82
C ILE A 60 1.47 7.22 -6.60
N ILE A 61 1.77 5.93 -6.79
CA ILE A 61 2.11 5.02 -5.68
C ILE A 61 3.38 5.48 -4.96
N ARG A 62 4.38 6.01 -5.66
CA ARG A 62 5.57 6.61 -5.04
C ARG A 62 5.22 7.82 -4.17
N ILE A 63 4.37 8.71 -4.65
CA ILE A 63 3.87 9.86 -3.87
C ILE A 63 3.14 9.35 -2.63
N THR A 64 2.29 8.32 -2.76
CA THR A 64 1.54 7.72 -1.66
C THR A 64 2.45 7.19 -0.57
N ILE A 65 3.45 6.37 -0.94
CA ILE A 65 4.39 5.79 0.03
C ILE A 65 5.18 6.88 0.76
N ASN A 66 5.68 7.87 0.02
CA ASN A 66 6.42 8.98 0.63
C ASN A 66 5.52 9.77 1.60
N THR A 67 4.27 10.02 1.23
CA THR A 67 3.30 10.71 2.10
C THR A 67 2.98 9.90 3.35
N CYS A 68 2.78 8.57 3.22
CA CYS A 68 2.61 7.68 4.36
C CYS A 68 3.82 7.70 5.31
N LYS A 69 5.02 7.62 4.76
CA LYS A 69 6.26 7.64 5.55
C LYS A 69 6.47 8.97 6.27
N ASP A 70 6.19 10.08 5.61
CA ASP A 70 6.25 11.42 6.22
C ASP A 70 5.25 11.54 7.37
N PHE A 71 4.04 11.04 7.14
CA PHE A 71 3.00 11.01 8.17
C PHE A 71 3.42 10.16 9.39
N LEU A 72 3.93 8.95 9.18
CA LEU A 72 4.40 8.08 10.27
C LEU A 72 5.54 8.71 11.07
N LYS A 73 6.50 9.37 10.42
CA LYS A 73 7.58 10.11 11.09
C LYS A 73 7.02 11.24 11.95
N SER A 74 6.08 12.02 11.43
CA SER A 74 5.43 13.12 12.14
C SER A 74 4.64 12.60 13.37
N SER A 75 3.90 11.52 13.22
CA SER A 75 3.08 10.91 14.28
C SER A 75 3.94 10.25 15.35
N TRP A 76 5.04 9.60 14.99
CA TRP A 76 6.00 9.05 15.94
C TRP A 76 6.58 10.16 16.85
N ASN A 77 6.89 11.30 16.29
CA ASN A 77 7.37 12.47 17.02
C ASN A 77 6.29 13.06 17.95
N LYS A 78 5.01 12.85 17.66
CA LYS A 78 3.88 13.37 18.46
C LYS A 78 3.31 12.36 19.46
N LYS A 79 3.80 11.12 19.53
CA LYS A 79 3.34 10.02 20.41
C LYS A 79 1.84 9.69 20.34
N ILE A 80 1.15 9.92 19.21
CA ILE A 80 -0.29 9.69 19.09
C ILE A 80 -0.57 8.91 17.79
N ILE A 81 -0.71 7.59 17.90
CA ILE A 81 -1.52 6.80 16.96
C ILE A 81 -2.29 5.77 17.78
N PRO A 82 -3.60 5.95 18.01
CA PRO A 82 -4.44 4.86 18.44
C PRO A 82 -4.47 3.82 17.30
N MET A 83 -4.07 2.61 17.60
CA MET A 83 -4.22 1.47 16.69
C MET A 83 -5.69 1.06 16.72
N GLU A 84 -6.49 1.57 15.81
CA GLU A 84 -7.84 1.05 15.57
C GLU A 84 -7.76 -0.25 14.80
N VAL A 85 -8.53 -1.24 15.23
CA VAL A 85 -8.77 -2.47 14.47
C VAL A 85 -9.57 -2.06 13.24
N ILE A 86 -8.95 -2.12 12.07
CA ILE A 86 -9.66 -1.86 10.81
C ILE A 86 -10.57 -3.06 10.56
N ASP A 87 -11.88 -2.82 10.62
CA ASP A 87 -12.87 -3.76 10.11
C ASP A 87 -12.69 -3.84 8.60
N THR A 88 -12.23 -4.99 8.11
CA THR A 88 -11.88 -5.22 6.69
C THR A 88 -13.12 -5.52 5.83
N ASN A 89 -14.26 -4.87 6.10
CA ASN A 89 -15.53 -5.15 5.40
C ASN A 89 -15.70 -4.42 4.05
N GLU A 90 -14.67 -3.83 3.48
CA GLU A 90 -14.72 -3.33 2.11
C GLU A 90 -13.73 -4.06 1.21
N THR A 91 -14.05 -5.32 0.90
CA THR A 91 -13.46 -6.04 -0.21
C THR A 91 -14.15 -5.63 -1.51
N SER A 92 -13.55 -4.71 -2.25
CA SER A 92 -13.90 -4.59 -3.66
C SER A 92 -13.29 -5.77 -4.42
N HIS A 93 -14.17 -6.53 -5.07
CA HIS A 93 -13.93 -7.71 -5.85
C HIS A 93 -12.77 -7.57 -6.85
N ALA A 94 -11.78 -8.46 -6.74
CA ALA A 94 -11.02 -8.93 -7.88
C ALA A 94 -11.48 -10.37 -8.12
N GLU A 95 -12.21 -10.57 -9.21
CA GLU A 95 -12.59 -11.89 -9.70
C GLU A 95 -11.33 -12.67 -10.08
N ASP A 96 -11.33 -13.89 -9.69
CA ASP A 96 -10.58 -15.09 -10.06
C ASP A 96 -9.58 -15.61 -9.01
N SER A 97 -10.13 -16.39 -8.11
CA SER A 97 -9.72 -17.77 -7.80
C SER A 97 -10.48 -18.23 -6.55
N ILE A 98 -10.98 -19.47 -6.62
CA ILE A 98 -11.74 -20.18 -5.58
C ILE A 98 -10.82 -20.47 -4.37
N LEU A 99 -10.45 -19.44 -3.65
CA LEU A 99 -10.09 -19.52 -2.24
C LEU A 99 -11.33 -19.10 -1.47
N ASN A 100 -11.79 -19.92 -0.52
CA ASN A 100 -12.90 -19.57 0.36
C ASN A 100 -12.67 -18.14 0.86
N GLU A 101 -13.72 -17.31 0.88
CA GLU A 101 -13.66 -15.93 1.38
C GLU A 101 -12.96 -15.85 2.75
N GLU A 102 -13.24 -16.80 3.63
CA GLU A 102 -12.62 -16.94 4.95
C GLU A 102 -11.08 -17.11 4.87
N GLN A 103 -10.54 -17.88 3.92
CA GLN A 103 -9.09 -18.07 3.77
C GLN A 103 -8.43 -16.80 3.25
N SER A 104 -9.10 -16.07 2.36
CA SER A 104 -8.61 -14.79 1.85
C SER A 104 -8.54 -13.73 2.94
N GLU A 105 -9.53 -13.65 3.81
CA GLU A 105 -9.54 -12.74 4.96
C GLU A 105 -8.41 -13.04 5.95
N ILE A 106 -8.16 -14.32 6.23
CA ILE A 106 -7.06 -14.74 7.10
C ILE A 106 -5.70 -14.31 6.52
N ILE A 107 -5.49 -14.52 5.23
CA ILE A 107 -4.24 -14.12 4.56
C ILE A 107 -4.05 -12.60 4.61
N ILE A 108 -5.10 -11.83 4.31
CA ILE A 108 -5.06 -10.36 4.36
C ILE A 108 -4.73 -9.89 5.78
N LYS A 109 -5.35 -10.46 6.79
CA LYS A 109 -5.08 -10.15 8.20
C LYS A 109 -3.62 -10.41 8.56
N GLU A 110 -3.06 -11.54 8.13
CA GLU A 110 -1.66 -11.87 8.39
C GLU A 110 -0.69 -10.93 7.65
N ILE A 111 -1.02 -10.51 6.42
CA ILE A 111 -0.24 -9.50 5.69
C ILE A 111 -0.26 -8.16 6.44
N LEU A 112 -1.42 -7.73 6.92
CA LEU A 112 -1.56 -6.46 7.66
C LEU A 112 -0.83 -6.49 9.01
N ASN A 113 -0.64 -7.67 9.60
CA ASN A 113 0.09 -7.85 10.85
C ASN A 113 1.61 -7.96 10.66
N LEU A 114 2.12 -8.04 9.44
CA LEU A 114 3.56 -8.03 9.18
C LEU A 114 4.22 -6.74 9.67
N PRO A 115 5.49 -6.79 10.12
CA PRO A 115 6.29 -5.59 10.26
C PRO A 115 6.30 -4.77 8.98
N LEU A 116 6.27 -3.43 9.09
CA LEU A 116 6.11 -2.52 7.95
C LEU A 116 7.06 -2.83 6.78
N LYS A 117 8.34 -3.10 7.08
CA LYS A 117 9.36 -3.42 6.05
C LYS A 117 9.04 -4.66 5.19
N TYR A 118 8.24 -5.59 5.69
CA TYR A 118 7.79 -6.77 4.96
C TYR A 118 6.44 -6.53 4.28
N LYS A 119 5.53 -5.88 4.99
CA LYS A 119 4.22 -5.53 4.48
C LYS A 119 4.31 -4.65 3.23
N GLU A 120 5.15 -3.60 3.25
CA GLU A 120 5.30 -2.70 2.11
C GLU A 120 5.76 -3.42 0.83
N VAL A 121 6.71 -4.36 0.92
CA VAL A 121 7.17 -5.09 -0.28
C VAL A 121 6.14 -6.10 -0.79
N ILE A 122 5.36 -6.73 0.08
CA ILE A 122 4.26 -7.62 -0.30
C ILE A 122 3.18 -6.83 -1.04
N LEU A 123 2.77 -5.68 -0.51
CA LEU A 123 1.76 -4.84 -1.15
C LEU A 123 2.21 -4.33 -2.52
N LEU A 124 3.43 -3.85 -2.63
CA LEU A 124 3.96 -3.33 -3.88
C LEU A 124 4.15 -4.41 -4.94
N TYR A 125 4.59 -5.60 -4.55
CA TYR A 125 4.83 -6.69 -5.47
C TYR A 125 3.54 -7.39 -5.91
N TYR A 126 2.68 -7.80 -4.97
CA TYR A 126 1.50 -8.62 -5.26
C TYR A 126 0.23 -7.81 -5.58
N TYR A 127 0.04 -6.65 -4.94
CA TYR A 127 -1.18 -5.86 -5.16
C TYR A 127 -1.00 -4.73 -6.17
N GLN A 128 0.23 -4.26 -6.35
CA GLN A 128 0.53 -3.21 -7.31
C GLN A 128 1.24 -3.72 -8.56
N ASP A 129 1.58 -5.01 -8.62
CA ASP A 129 2.27 -5.67 -9.74
C ASP A 129 3.57 -4.97 -10.15
N LEU A 130 4.30 -4.42 -9.17
CA LEU A 130 5.57 -3.74 -9.43
C LEU A 130 6.73 -4.73 -9.48
N LEU A 131 7.66 -4.48 -10.40
CA LEU A 131 8.91 -5.23 -10.47
C LEU A 131 9.79 -4.93 -9.24
N THR A 132 10.59 -5.90 -8.82
CA THR A 132 11.53 -5.72 -7.70
C THR A 132 12.50 -4.56 -7.91
N SER A 133 12.89 -4.29 -9.16
CA SER A 133 13.71 -3.14 -9.54
C SER A 133 13.00 -1.80 -9.32
N ASP A 134 11.71 -1.72 -9.58
CA ASP A 134 10.93 -0.49 -9.38
C ASP A 134 10.64 -0.27 -7.89
N ILE A 135 10.34 -1.33 -7.16
CA ILE A 135 10.21 -1.30 -5.70
C ILE A 135 11.51 -0.82 -5.04
N ALA A 136 12.65 -1.32 -5.50
CA ALA A 136 13.98 -0.92 -5.02
C ALA A 136 14.22 0.59 -5.19
N LYS A 137 13.91 1.13 -6.35
CA LYS A 137 13.98 2.58 -6.63
C LYS A 137 13.01 3.37 -5.75
N MET A 138 11.79 2.87 -5.59
CA MET A 138 10.72 3.52 -4.83
C MET A 138 11.05 3.60 -3.34
N LEU A 139 11.61 2.53 -2.78
CA LEU A 139 11.98 2.44 -1.37
C LEU A 139 13.42 2.91 -1.08
N ASN A 140 14.17 3.27 -2.11
CA ASN A 140 15.58 3.64 -2.03
C ASN A 140 16.44 2.56 -1.33
N LEU A 141 16.28 1.32 -1.80
CA LEU A 141 16.98 0.13 -1.28
C LEU A 141 17.60 -0.65 -2.44
N PRO A 142 18.66 -1.43 -2.17
CA PRO A 142 19.16 -2.39 -3.15
C PRO A 142 18.10 -3.42 -3.54
N GLU A 143 18.05 -3.83 -4.80
CA GLU A 143 17.08 -4.84 -5.26
C GLU A 143 17.25 -6.18 -4.53
N ALA A 144 18.48 -6.56 -4.18
CA ALA A 144 18.74 -7.75 -3.36
C ALA A 144 18.03 -7.68 -1.99
N SER A 145 17.95 -6.49 -1.38
CA SER A 145 17.20 -6.28 -0.13
C SER A 145 15.70 -6.48 -0.32
N ILE A 146 15.15 -6.05 -1.45
CA ILE A 146 13.74 -6.27 -1.78
C ILE A 146 13.44 -7.76 -1.91
N ARG A 147 14.26 -8.51 -2.64
CA ARG A 147 14.11 -9.97 -2.77
C ARG A 147 14.21 -10.68 -1.43
N THR A 148 15.14 -10.27 -0.57
CA THR A 148 15.29 -10.83 0.78
C THR A 148 14.06 -10.53 1.64
N ARG A 149 13.53 -9.30 1.61
CA ARG A 149 12.31 -8.93 2.33
C ARG A 149 11.09 -9.71 1.85
N LEU A 150 10.93 -9.89 0.53
CA LEU A 150 9.85 -10.71 -0.03
C LEU A 150 9.94 -12.16 0.42
N ARG A 151 11.13 -12.76 0.38
CA ARG A 151 11.35 -14.13 0.85
C ARG A 151 10.99 -14.27 2.34
N ARG A 152 11.48 -13.37 3.18
CA ARG A 152 11.19 -13.38 4.62
C ARG A 152 9.71 -13.17 4.92
N ALA A 153 9.06 -12.24 4.23
CA ALA A 153 7.63 -12.01 4.37
C ALA A 153 6.81 -13.27 4.06
N ARG A 154 7.14 -13.97 2.97
CA ARG A 154 6.49 -15.25 2.61
C ARG A 154 6.71 -16.33 3.65
N GLU A 155 7.93 -16.45 4.20
CA GLU A 155 8.26 -17.40 5.27
C GLU A 155 7.39 -17.15 6.51
N ILE A 156 7.28 -15.90 6.95
CA ILE A 156 6.47 -15.52 8.13
C ILE A 156 4.99 -15.84 7.89
N ILE A 157 4.43 -15.48 6.73
CA ILE A 157 3.04 -15.75 6.39
C ILE A 157 2.80 -17.27 6.36
N LYS A 158 3.69 -18.04 5.73
CA LYS A 158 3.58 -19.49 5.64
C LYS A 158 3.57 -20.16 7.00
N GLU A 159 4.45 -19.74 7.92
CA GLU A 159 4.51 -20.29 9.28
C GLU A 159 3.21 -19.98 10.04
N LYS A 160 2.70 -18.76 9.96
CA LYS A 160 1.46 -18.38 10.63
C LYS A 160 0.25 -19.12 10.07
N LEU A 161 0.16 -19.28 8.75
CA LEU A 161 -0.93 -20.02 8.11
C LEU A 161 -0.91 -21.52 8.49
N LYS A 162 0.25 -22.14 8.66
CA LYS A 162 0.35 -23.52 9.16
C LYS A 162 -0.27 -23.66 10.54
N ILE A 163 0.04 -22.76 11.47
CA ILE A 163 -0.49 -22.79 12.83
C ILE A 163 -2.01 -22.67 12.81
N ILE A 164 -2.57 -21.78 11.96
CA ILE A 164 -4.01 -21.55 11.88
C ILE A 164 -4.76 -22.72 11.23
N LEU A 165 -4.13 -23.44 10.31
CA LEU A 165 -4.76 -24.55 9.58
C LEU A 165 -4.60 -25.91 10.28
N GLU A 166 -3.68 -26.03 11.25
CA GLU A 166 -3.45 -27.24 12.05
C GLU A 166 -4.24 -27.28 13.37
N ASP A 167 -4.86 -26.14 13.80
CA ASP A 167 -5.81 -26.04 14.90
C ASP A 167 -7.26 -26.22 14.40
#